data_58320f5105cc4f34d56ecf591e6d0628
#
_entry.id   58320f5105cc4f34d56ecf591e6d0628
#
_cell.length_a   1.000
_cell.length_b   1.000
_cell.length_c   1.000
_cell.angle_alpha   90.00
_cell.angle_beta   90.00
_cell.angle_gamma   90.00
#
_symmetry.space_group_name_H-M   'P 1'
#
loop_
_entity.id
_entity.type
_entity.pdbx_description
1 polymer ?
#
loop_
_entity_poly.entity_id
_entity_poly.type
_entity_poly.pdbx_seq_one_letter_code
_entity_poly.pdbx_strand_id
1 'polypeptide(L)'
;MASKYRRGFDITRDSVRVFTREPSLILLPVLSLLAVGSAFTILATIVFQQGLVESLVTNDLYQYGTLFCAIAISSSVATFFNAAVVHCAAQLFDGNSTSVRDGLAAAWHARGQIALWAVVAATFGTVLYILDEKFGVVGSLTRAVFDLAWA
;
A
#
# COMPACT_ATOMS: atom_id res chain seq x y z
N MET A 1 -10.84 -33.60 -9.58
CA MET A 1 -9.86 -32.51 -9.37
C MET A 1 -9.89 -31.41 -10.46
N ALA A 2 -10.23 -31.70 -11.70
CA ALA A 2 -10.30 -30.71 -12.80
C ALA A 2 -11.29 -29.54 -12.61
N SER A 3 -12.32 -29.69 -11.80
CA SER A 3 -13.37 -28.65 -11.62
C SER A 3 -12.91 -27.45 -10.77
N LYS A 4 -11.96 -27.63 -9.85
CA LYS A 4 -11.44 -26.53 -9.01
C LYS A 4 -10.54 -25.57 -9.80
N TYR A 5 -9.71 -26.12 -10.68
CA TYR A 5 -8.84 -25.31 -11.55
C TYR A 5 -9.63 -24.54 -12.61
N ARG A 6 -10.69 -25.10 -13.15
CA ARG A 6 -11.59 -24.39 -14.08
C ARG A 6 -12.26 -23.20 -13.42
N ARG A 7 -12.78 -23.35 -12.19
CA ARG A 7 -13.39 -22.21 -11.47
C ARG A 7 -12.39 -21.09 -11.20
N GLY A 8 -11.15 -21.42 -10.82
CA GLY A 8 -10.10 -20.42 -10.64
C GLY A 8 -9.78 -19.67 -11.94
N PHE A 9 -9.70 -20.39 -13.05
CA PHE A 9 -9.43 -19.80 -14.37
C PHE A 9 -10.60 -18.94 -14.87
N ASP A 10 -11.85 -19.36 -14.63
CA ASP A 10 -13.04 -18.59 -14.99
C ASP A 10 -13.12 -17.30 -14.18
N ILE A 11 -12.85 -17.34 -12.87
CA ILE A 11 -12.78 -16.14 -12.01
C ILE A 11 -11.69 -15.18 -12.49
N THR A 12 -10.50 -15.69 -12.81
CA THR A 12 -9.40 -14.87 -13.33
C THR A 12 -9.76 -14.23 -14.67
N ARG A 13 -10.40 -14.99 -15.57
CA ARG A 13 -10.84 -14.50 -16.86
C ARG A 13 -11.93 -13.44 -16.74
N ASP A 14 -12.87 -13.63 -15.83
CA ASP A 14 -13.93 -12.63 -15.58
C ASP A 14 -13.36 -11.37 -14.92
N SER A 15 -12.39 -11.49 -14.03
CA SER A 15 -11.67 -10.35 -13.46
C SER A 15 -10.91 -9.57 -14.55
N VAL A 16 -10.20 -10.23 -15.45
CA VAL A 16 -9.53 -9.58 -16.59
C VAL A 16 -10.54 -8.91 -17.52
N ARG A 17 -11.70 -9.52 -17.72
CA ARG A 17 -12.77 -8.97 -18.57
C ARG A 17 -13.36 -7.68 -18.01
N VAL A 18 -13.40 -7.51 -16.70
CA VAL A 18 -13.80 -6.26 -16.05
C VAL A 18 -12.82 -5.13 -16.40
N PHE A 19 -11.52 -5.40 -16.33
CA PHE A 19 -10.48 -4.43 -16.72
C PHE A 19 -10.52 -4.06 -18.20
N THR A 20 -10.92 -4.99 -19.09
CA THR A 20 -11.05 -4.69 -20.53
C THR A 20 -12.32 -3.92 -20.87
N ARG A 21 -13.36 -3.96 -20.04
CA ARG A 21 -14.59 -3.18 -20.22
C ARG A 21 -14.43 -1.72 -19.78
N GLU A 22 -13.62 -1.48 -18.78
CA GLU A 22 -13.39 -0.14 -18.21
C GLU A 22 -11.88 0.12 -18.08
N PRO A 23 -11.21 0.47 -19.20
CA PRO A 23 -9.77 0.72 -19.19
C PRO A 23 -9.39 1.91 -18.29
N SER A 24 -10.36 2.77 -17.95
CA SER A 24 -10.17 3.85 -16.97
C SER A 24 -9.75 3.36 -15.59
N LEU A 25 -10.10 2.13 -15.19
CA LEU A 25 -9.69 1.57 -13.90
C LEU A 25 -8.18 1.30 -13.81
N ILE A 26 -7.51 1.08 -14.94
CA ILE A 26 -6.04 0.92 -15.01
C ILE A 26 -5.35 2.23 -14.62
N LEU A 27 -6.04 3.36 -14.76
CA LEU A 27 -5.51 4.66 -14.37
C LEU A 27 -5.29 4.78 -12.85
N LEU A 28 -6.11 4.12 -12.03
CA LEU A 28 -6.00 4.18 -10.57
C LEU A 28 -4.67 3.64 -10.02
N PRO A 29 -4.19 2.44 -10.42
CA PRO A 29 -2.86 1.97 -10.05
C PRO A 29 -1.72 2.87 -10.55
N VAL A 30 -1.83 3.39 -11.76
CA VAL A 30 -0.83 4.33 -12.32
C VAL A 30 -0.79 5.62 -11.50
N LEU A 31 -1.97 6.16 -11.17
CA LEU A 31 -2.10 7.36 -10.33
C LEU A 31 -1.53 7.11 -8.93
N SER A 32 -1.77 5.92 -8.36
CA SER A 32 -1.19 5.49 -7.08
C SER A 32 0.34 5.51 -7.12
N LEU A 33 0.93 4.94 -8.17
CA LEU A 33 2.38 4.91 -8.33
C LEU A 33 2.97 6.32 -8.43
N LEU A 34 2.35 7.19 -9.21
CA LEU A 34 2.76 8.59 -9.33
C LEU A 34 2.61 9.35 -8.01
N ALA A 35 1.53 9.12 -7.27
CA ALA A 35 1.29 9.76 -5.97
C ALA A 35 2.32 9.31 -4.92
N VAL A 36 2.62 8.02 -4.84
CA VAL A 36 3.68 7.49 -3.96
C VAL A 36 5.03 8.05 -4.36
N GLY A 37 5.37 8.00 -5.65
CA GLY A 37 6.65 8.51 -6.16
C GLY A 37 6.84 10.01 -5.85
N SER A 38 5.81 10.83 -6.07
CA SER A 38 5.86 12.27 -5.75
C SER A 38 6.00 12.52 -4.26
N ALA A 39 5.29 11.78 -3.42
CA ALA A 39 5.37 11.91 -1.97
C ALA A 39 6.78 11.57 -1.45
N PHE A 40 7.40 10.50 -1.95
CA PHE A 40 8.78 10.15 -1.61
C PHE A 40 9.79 11.19 -2.12
N THR A 41 9.58 11.73 -3.31
CA THR A 41 10.44 12.79 -3.85
C THR A 41 10.37 14.04 -2.97
N ILE A 42 9.18 14.43 -2.53
CA ILE A 42 9.00 15.57 -1.62
C ILE A 42 9.69 15.29 -0.28
N LEU A 43 9.48 14.10 0.31
CA LEU A 43 10.12 13.73 1.57
C LEU A 43 11.64 13.74 1.46
N ALA A 44 12.20 13.16 0.41
CA ALA A 44 13.63 13.17 0.14
C ALA A 44 14.17 14.61 -0.01
N THR A 45 13.46 15.46 -0.76
CA THR A 45 13.85 16.86 -0.95
C THR A 45 13.90 17.63 0.38
N ILE A 46 12.92 17.41 1.26
CA ILE A 46 12.89 18.05 2.59
C ILE A 46 14.11 17.60 3.42
N VAL A 47 14.37 16.28 3.44
CA VAL A 47 15.52 15.71 4.17
C VAL A 47 16.84 16.29 3.66
N PHE A 48 17.04 16.38 2.35
CA PHE A 48 18.26 16.93 1.75
C PHE A 48 18.40 18.43 1.97
N GLN A 49 17.35 19.22 1.77
CA GLN A 49 17.40 20.68 1.91
C GLN A 49 17.63 21.13 3.35
N GLN A 50 17.13 20.39 4.31
CA GLN A 50 17.31 20.70 5.73
C GLN A 50 18.62 20.16 6.30
N GLY A 51 19.46 19.49 5.51
CA GLY A 51 20.71 18.92 5.97
C GLY A 51 20.52 17.79 6.99
N LEU A 52 19.33 17.16 7.02
CA LEU A 52 19.01 16.14 8.00
C LEU A 52 19.68 14.79 7.72
N VAL A 53 20.39 14.66 6.59
CA VAL A 53 21.05 13.40 6.20
C VAL A 53 22.04 12.95 7.27
N GLU A 54 22.85 13.88 7.81
CA GLU A 54 23.80 13.57 8.88
C GLU A 54 23.06 13.16 10.18
N SER A 55 21.97 13.85 10.48
CA SER A 55 21.13 13.54 11.65
C SER A 55 20.42 12.18 11.54
N LEU A 56 20.08 11.73 10.33
CA LEU A 56 19.49 10.42 10.10
C LEU A 56 20.47 9.27 10.38
N VAL A 57 21.77 9.53 10.22
CA VAL A 57 22.82 8.53 10.48
C VAL A 57 23.26 8.54 11.94
N THR A 58 23.24 9.70 12.60
CA THR A 58 23.78 9.88 13.94
C THR A 58 22.73 9.84 15.05
N ASN A 59 21.44 9.99 14.71
CA ASN A 59 20.38 10.12 15.71
C ASN A 59 19.19 9.20 15.39
N ASP A 60 19.00 8.19 16.21
CA ASP A 60 17.94 7.19 16.12
C ASP A 60 16.54 7.83 16.01
N LEU A 61 16.29 8.94 16.72
CA LEU A 61 14.99 9.60 16.73
C LEU A 61 14.63 10.15 15.35
N TYR A 62 15.58 10.78 14.66
CA TYR A 62 15.35 11.29 13.29
C TYR A 62 15.18 10.14 12.30
N GLN A 63 15.94 9.07 12.45
CA GLN A 63 15.84 7.87 11.62
C GLN A 63 14.45 7.23 11.75
N TYR A 64 14.01 6.92 12.96
CA TYR A 64 12.71 6.29 13.19
C TYR A 64 11.55 7.23 12.87
N GLY A 65 11.67 8.52 13.12
CA GLY A 65 10.68 9.53 12.74
C GLY A 65 10.49 9.61 11.23
N THR A 66 11.57 9.61 10.46
CA THR A 66 11.51 9.62 9.00
C THR A 66 10.92 8.32 8.45
N LEU A 67 11.32 7.18 9.01
CA LEU A 67 10.76 5.87 8.67
C LEU A 67 9.25 5.83 8.94
N PHE A 68 8.82 6.28 10.12
CA PHE A 68 7.41 6.38 10.47
C PHE A 68 6.63 7.22 9.46
N CYS A 69 7.12 8.40 9.11
CA CYS A 69 6.51 9.26 8.10
C CYS A 69 6.44 8.57 6.72
N ALA A 70 7.52 7.91 6.31
CA ALA A 70 7.56 7.19 5.04
C ALA A 70 6.51 6.06 4.98
N ILE A 71 6.39 5.26 6.04
CA ILE A 71 5.40 4.19 6.13
C ILE A 71 3.98 4.79 6.19
N ALA A 72 3.74 5.84 6.97
CA ALA A 72 2.44 6.48 7.09
C ALA A 72 1.96 7.04 5.75
N ILE A 73 2.82 7.74 5.02
CA ILE A 73 2.53 8.29 3.70
C ILE A 73 2.23 7.16 2.70
N SER A 74 3.10 6.16 2.62
CA SER A 74 2.93 5.02 1.70
C SER A 74 1.64 4.27 1.97
N SER A 75 1.35 3.96 3.25
CA SER A 75 0.14 3.27 3.67
C SER A 75 -1.11 4.08 3.40
N SER A 76 -1.07 5.40 3.63
CA SER A 76 -2.20 6.29 3.33
C SER A 76 -2.53 6.29 1.85
N VAL A 77 -1.52 6.48 1.00
CA VAL A 77 -1.71 6.52 -0.45
C VAL A 77 -2.18 5.16 -0.97
N ALA A 78 -1.53 4.07 -0.57
CA ALA A 78 -1.92 2.72 -1.00
C ALA A 78 -3.36 2.38 -0.59
N THR A 79 -3.74 2.64 0.65
CA THR A 79 -5.09 2.36 1.16
C THR A 79 -6.13 3.24 0.47
N PHE A 80 -5.81 4.51 0.19
CA PHE A 80 -6.70 5.44 -0.51
C PHE A 80 -7.04 4.94 -1.92
N PHE A 81 -6.03 4.58 -2.70
CA PHE A 81 -6.25 4.09 -4.06
C PHE A 81 -6.88 2.69 -4.07
N ASN A 82 -6.52 1.81 -3.12
CA ASN A 82 -7.19 0.52 -2.97
C ASN A 82 -8.68 0.68 -2.65
N ALA A 83 -9.05 1.60 -1.76
CA ALA A 83 -10.45 1.90 -1.47
C ALA A 83 -11.20 2.40 -2.71
N ALA A 84 -10.57 3.25 -3.53
CA ALA A 84 -11.14 3.71 -4.79
C ALA A 84 -11.37 2.56 -5.77
N VAL A 85 -10.38 1.67 -5.95
CA VAL A 85 -10.48 0.49 -6.83
C VAL A 85 -11.59 -0.45 -6.35
N VAL A 86 -11.64 -0.75 -5.05
CA VAL A 86 -12.65 -1.64 -4.46
C VAL A 86 -14.06 -1.07 -4.66
N HIS A 87 -14.24 0.23 -4.46
CA HIS A 87 -15.53 0.88 -4.71
C HIS A 87 -15.96 0.75 -6.18
N CYS A 88 -15.07 1.07 -7.12
CA CYS A 88 -15.36 0.93 -8.54
C CYS A 88 -15.66 -0.52 -8.93
N ALA A 89 -14.89 -1.47 -8.41
CA ALA A 89 -15.13 -2.89 -8.66
C ALA A 89 -16.49 -3.34 -8.14
N ALA A 90 -16.88 -2.94 -6.93
CA ALA A 90 -18.18 -3.26 -6.35
C ALA A 90 -19.33 -2.74 -7.23
N GLN A 91 -19.27 -1.48 -7.67
CA GLN A 91 -20.28 -0.89 -8.57
C GLN A 91 -20.40 -1.65 -9.89
N LEU A 92 -19.29 -2.08 -10.48
CA LEU A 92 -19.31 -2.87 -11.71
C LEU A 92 -19.91 -4.26 -11.51
N PHE A 93 -19.67 -4.90 -10.36
CA PHE A 93 -20.32 -6.18 -10.02
C PHE A 93 -21.85 -6.04 -9.85
N ASP A 94 -22.30 -4.90 -9.33
CA ASP A 94 -23.73 -4.57 -9.20
C ASP A 94 -24.37 -4.15 -10.56
N GLY A 95 -23.60 -4.16 -11.64
CA GLY A 95 -24.06 -3.81 -12.98
C GLY A 95 -24.17 -2.31 -13.25
N ASN A 96 -23.65 -1.48 -12.35
CA ASN A 96 -23.63 -0.03 -12.50
C ASN A 96 -22.40 0.42 -13.27
N SER A 97 -22.52 1.50 -14.05
CA SER A 97 -21.36 2.21 -14.59
C SER A 97 -20.67 3.00 -13.47
N THR A 98 -19.35 2.97 -13.46
CA THR A 98 -18.55 3.74 -12.47
C THR A 98 -17.45 4.49 -13.19
N SER A 99 -16.96 5.56 -12.57
CA SER A 99 -15.82 6.33 -13.05
C SER A 99 -14.71 6.39 -12.00
N VAL A 100 -13.49 6.69 -12.45
CA VAL A 100 -12.35 6.95 -11.56
C VAL A 100 -12.68 8.03 -10.52
N ARG A 101 -13.45 9.04 -10.93
CA ARG A 101 -13.87 10.14 -10.06
C ARG A 101 -14.76 9.65 -8.91
N ASP A 102 -15.68 8.73 -9.20
CA ASP A 102 -16.58 8.17 -8.18
C ASP A 102 -15.80 7.34 -7.16
N GLY A 103 -14.83 6.54 -7.63
CA GLY A 103 -13.93 5.80 -6.75
C GLY A 103 -13.09 6.72 -5.85
N LEU A 104 -12.50 7.78 -6.40
CA LEU A 104 -11.73 8.76 -5.64
C LEU A 104 -12.61 9.53 -4.65
N ALA A 105 -13.84 9.88 -5.02
CA ALA A 105 -14.79 10.52 -4.12
C ALA A 105 -15.17 9.61 -2.95
N ALA A 106 -15.41 8.33 -3.20
CA ALA A 106 -15.68 7.34 -2.17
C ALA A 106 -14.50 7.18 -1.20
N ALA A 107 -13.27 7.08 -1.72
CA ALA A 107 -12.06 7.04 -0.91
C ALA A 107 -11.87 8.31 -0.08
N TRP A 108 -12.20 9.48 -0.64
CA TRP A 108 -12.14 10.75 0.09
C TRP A 108 -13.12 10.81 1.26
N HIS A 109 -14.31 10.23 1.15
CA HIS A 109 -15.24 10.10 2.27
C HIS A 109 -14.69 9.23 3.40
N ALA A 110 -13.89 8.21 3.07
CA ALA A 110 -13.24 7.33 4.03
C ALA A 110 -11.89 7.84 4.57
N ARG A 111 -11.46 9.07 4.23
CA ARG A 111 -10.14 9.61 4.56
C ARG A 111 -9.74 9.49 6.05
N GLY A 112 -10.71 9.67 6.97
CA GLY A 112 -10.43 9.55 8.40
C GLY A 112 -10.07 8.14 8.83
N GLN A 113 -10.74 7.14 8.29
CA GLN A 113 -10.42 5.73 8.52
C GLN A 113 -9.09 5.34 7.87
N ILE A 114 -8.83 5.86 6.66
CA ILE A 114 -7.57 5.65 5.95
C ILE A 114 -6.40 6.24 6.76
N ALA A 115 -6.54 7.47 7.27
CA ALA A 115 -5.52 8.10 8.10
C ALA A 115 -5.27 7.32 9.39
N LEU A 116 -6.33 6.85 10.06
CA LEU A 116 -6.19 6.02 11.25
C LEU A 116 -5.42 4.72 10.96
N TRP A 117 -5.78 4.01 9.89
CA TRP A 117 -5.08 2.80 9.47
C TRP A 117 -3.62 3.07 9.10
N ALA A 118 -3.32 4.20 8.47
CA ALA A 118 -1.96 4.57 8.13
C ALA A 118 -1.10 4.80 9.38
N VAL A 119 -1.65 5.45 10.41
CA VAL A 119 -0.96 5.63 11.70
C VAL A 119 -0.72 4.28 12.37
N VAL A 120 -1.71 3.40 12.38
CA VAL A 120 -1.55 2.04 12.93
C VAL A 120 -0.46 1.28 12.16
N ALA A 121 -0.51 1.28 10.84
CA ALA A 121 0.48 0.61 10.00
C ALA A 121 1.89 1.18 10.20
N ALA A 122 2.03 2.50 10.30
CA ALA A 122 3.30 3.16 10.54
C ALA A 122 3.86 2.82 11.94
N THR A 123 3.02 2.78 12.95
CA THR A 123 3.41 2.40 14.30
C THR A 123 3.92 0.97 14.33
N PHE A 124 3.15 0.02 13.81
CA PHE A 124 3.57 -1.38 13.74
C PHE A 124 4.83 -1.57 12.89
N GLY A 125 4.90 -0.95 11.73
CA GLY A 125 6.06 -1.04 10.84
C GLY A 125 7.33 -0.50 11.50
N THR A 126 7.24 0.65 12.16
CA THR A 126 8.39 1.23 12.88
C THR A 126 8.80 0.39 14.06
N VAL A 127 7.86 -0.13 14.86
CA VAL A 127 8.16 -1.03 15.99
C VAL A 127 8.83 -2.31 15.48
N LEU A 128 8.31 -2.93 14.42
CA LEU A 128 8.91 -4.12 13.83
C LEU A 128 10.34 -3.85 13.32
N TYR A 129 10.55 -2.70 12.69
CA TYR A 129 11.87 -2.29 12.24
C TYR A 129 12.86 -2.16 13.42
N ILE A 130 12.46 -1.49 14.51
CA ILE A 130 13.29 -1.35 15.72
C ILE A 130 13.59 -2.71 16.35
N LEU A 131 12.61 -3.60 16.39
CA LEU A 131 12.79 -4.96 16.91
C LEU A 131 13.75 -5.77 16.03
N ASP A 132 13.65 -5.62 14.71
CA ASP A 132 14.57 -6.30 13.80
C ASP A 132 16.00 -5.78 13.92
N GLU A 133 16.16 -4.47 13.99
CA GLU A 133 17.47 -3.83 14.14
C GLU A 133 18.17 -4.22 15.46
N LYS A 134 17.41 -4.27 16.57
CA LYS A 134 17.99 -4.55 17.88
C LYS A 134 18.09 -6.03 18.24
N PHE A 135 17.19 -6.85 17.72
CA PHE A 135 17.04 -8.26 18.13
C PHE A 135 17.12 -9.26 16.95
N GLY A 136 17.13 -8.80 15.70
CA GLY A 136 17.12 -9.66 14.52
C GLY A 136 15.87 -10.53 14.40
N VAL A 137 14.75 -10.11 15.00
CA VAL A 137 13.53 -10.91 15.17
C VAL A 137 12.87 -11.21 13.82
N VAL A 138 12.77 -10.21 12.94
CA VAL A 138 12.09 -10.37 11.66
C VAL A 138 12.89 -11.28 10.73
N GLY A 139 14.22 -11.15 10.72
CA GLY A 139 15.10 -12.05 9.97
C GLY A 139 15.01 -13.50 10.45
N SER A 140 14.91 -13.73 11.76
CA SER A 140 14.77 -15.07 12.33
C SER A 140 13.39 -15.69 12.04
N LEU A 141 12.32 -14.90 12.15
CA LEU A 141 10.96 -15.34 11.84
C LEU A 141 10.79 -15.65 10.34
N THR A 142 11.35 -14.80 9.47
CA THR A 142 11.31 -15.01 8.03
C THR A 142 12.00 -16.32 7.66
N ARG A 143 13.20 -16.57 8.20
CA ARG A 143 13.91 -17.84 8.01
C ARG A 143 13.10 -19.03 8.51
N ALA A 144 12.54 -18.95 9.71
CA ALA A 144 11.72 -20.03 10.28
C ALA A 144 10.49 -20.34 9.42
N VAL A 145 9.80 -19.31 8.88
CA VAL A 145 8.66 -19.49 7.98
C VAL A 145 9.09 -20.13 6.65
N PHE A 146 10.22 -19.68 6.07
CA PHE A 146 10.75 -20.27 4.85
C PHE A 146 11.18 -21.72 5.05
N ASP A 147 11.87 -22.04 6.14
CA ASP A 147 12.31 -23.41 6.47
C ASP A 147 11.10 -24.32 6.69
N LEU A 148 10.03 -23.81 7.33
CA LEU A 148 8.80 -24.57 7.54
C LEU A 148 8.01 -24.78 6.24
N ALA A 149 8.02 -23.81 5.33
CA ALA A 149 7.34 -23.90 4.05
C ALA A 149 8.06 -24.81 3.04
N TRP A 150 9.35 -25.05 3.26
CA TRP A 150 10.20 -25.84 2.33
C TRP A 150 10.52 -27.26 2.86
N ALA A 151 10.19 -27.57 4.11
CA ALA A 151 10.32 -28.91 4.70
C ALA A 151 9.09 -29.77 4.41
#